data_b9b9048174edb21f8757b17b13bd950d
#
_entry.id   b9b9048174edb21f8757b17b13bd950d
#
_cell.length_a   1.000
_cell.length_b   1.000
_cell.length_c   1.000
_cell.angle_alpha   90.00
_cell.angle_beta   90.00
_cell.angle_gamma   90.00
#
_symmetry.space_group_name_H-M   'P 1'
#
loop_
_entity.id
_entity.type
_entity.pdbx_description
1 polymer ?
#
loop_
_entity_poly.entity_id
_entity_poly.type
_entity_poly.pdbx_seq_one_letter_code
_entity_poly.pdbx_strand_id
1 'polypeptide(L)'
;VTKVPTVHRIALLFNGNKIFDRDIIAGIGEYLTSTRASWDLYLEEDFRCRPQGIERWQGHGIIADFDDPTMQEALSRVKLPVVAVGGSYADEADYPKDLPYVATDNFKLVKLAYDHLIEAGLQNFACFSLPQADVNRWAQEREKAFESLTQRDGIQGHVYRGVGTSAQSWDTAVEQQIAWVRSLPKPIGIIAVTDARARQLLQACLFAGIAVPEQVALIGIDNDPLARILTRVPLSSVIQGTLEMGRTAAHLLHQMLHGHGAQFTDKRILVPPAGINVLASSRHEARNHPHVMQAMHFIRQYACQGIKTEQVADYVGVSRSSLDWYFRRELGRSVHDEILRFKLDAARRMLQQAHGNVAEIAVSCGFTSVQYMHAVFKRELGCTPREYQEQLLQGAAANPSPSLSSLPLLPSLQEPIHGD
;
A
#
# COMPACT_ATOMS: atom_id res chain seq x y z
N VAL A 1 -34.19 -33.86 -15.61
CA VAL A 1 -33.13 -34.16 -14.61
C VAL A 1 -32.19 -32.95 -14.64
N THR A 2 -32.34 -32.05 -13.67
CA THR A 2 -31.40 -30.91 -13.48
C THR A 2 -30.03 -31.49 -13.14
N LYS A 3 -29.06 -31.37 -14.07
CA LYS A 3 -27.68 -31.76 -13.80
C LYS A 3 -27.19 -30.98 -12.57
N VAL A 4 -26.82 -31.69 -11.52
CA VAL A 4 -26.13 -31.10 -10.37
C VAL A 4 -24.88 -30.43 -10.91
N PRO A 5 -24.61 -29.14 -10.65
CA PRO A 5 -23.42 -28.48 -11.16
C PRO A 5 -22.17 -29.20 -10.61
N THR A 6 -21.23 -29.49 -11.49
CA THR A 6 -19.96 -30.11 -11.09
C THR A 6 -19.17 -29.13 -10.25
N VAL A 7 -18.90 -29.46 -9.00
CA VAL A 7 -18.06 -28.67 -8.11
C VAL A 7 -16.59 -28.96 -8.43
N HIS A 8 -15.83 -27.92 -8.74
CA HIS A 8 -14.40 -28.05 -8.99
C HIS A 8 -13.61 -27.72 -7.71
N ARG A 9 -12.69 -28.60 -7.33
CA ARG A 9 -11.77 -28.36 -6.21
C ARG A 9 -10.52 -27.63 -6.71
N ILE A 10 -10.26 -26.44 -6.21
CA ILE A 10 -9.18 -25.57 -6.66
C ILE A 10 -8.25 -25.29 -5.47
N ALA A 11 -6.95 -25.51 -5.65
CA ALA A 11 -5.96 -25.12 -4.68
C ALA A 11 -5.47 -23.70 -4.96
N LEU A 12 -5.44 -22.89 -3.91
CA LEU A 12 -4.86 -21.54 -3.89
C LEU A 12 -3.55 -21.58 -3.10
N LEU A 13 -2.42 -21.46 -3.80
CA LEU A 13 -1.09 -21.53 -3.20
C LEU A 13 -0.51 -20.12 -3.06
N PHE A 14 -0.90 -19.45 -1.98
CA PHE A 14 -0.57 -18.08 -1.68
C PHE A 14 -0.13 -17.90 -0.23
N ASN A 15 0.69 -16.86 0.02
CA ASN A 15 1.09 -16.48 1.37
C ASN A 15 0.24 -15.29 1.84
N GLY A 16 -0.81 -15.55 2.61
CA GLY A 16 -1.71 -14.51 3.13
C GLY A 16 -1.06 -13.48 4.07
N ASN A 17 0.22 -13.61 4.39
CA ASN A 17 0.97 -12.54 5.08
C ASN A 17 1.39 -11.41 4.13
N LYS A 18 1.36 -11.65 2.80
CA LYS A 18 1.62 -10.63 1.79
C LYS A 18 0.29 -9.99 1.37
N ILE A 19 0.24 -8.66 1.33
CA ILE A 19 -0.93 -7.92 0.82
C ILE A 19 -1.19 -8.25 -0.66
N PHE A 20 -0.13 -8.41 -1.46
CA PHE A 20 -0.19 -8.82 -2.85
C PHE A 20 -1.03 -10.09 -3.03
N ASP A 21 -0.73 -11.14 -2.26
CA ASP A 21 -1.43 -12.42 -2.32
C ASP A 21 -2.88 -12.32 -1.83
N ARG A 22 -3.11 -11.57 -0.74
CA ARG A 22 -4.48 -11.38 -0.22
C ARG A 22 -5.40 -10.71 -1.22
N ASP A 23 -4.91 -9.70 -1.92
CA ASP A 23 -5.71 -8.99 -2.92
C ASP A 23 -5.99 -9.87 -4.14
N ILE A 24 -5.04 -10.72 -4.54
CA ILE A 24 -5.27 -11.72 -5.60
C ILE A 24 -6.35 -12.72 -5.17
N ILE A 25 -6.27 -13.25 -3.95
CA ILE A 25 -7.31 -14.13 -3.39
C ILE A 25 -8.67 -13.41 -3.35
N ALA A 26 -8.71 -12.15 -2.95
CA ALA A 26 -9.93 -11.35 -2.96
C ALA A 26 -10.50 -11.20 -4.39
N GLY A 27 -9.66 -10.93 -5.38
CA GLY A 27 -10.06 -10.88 -6.79
C GLY A 27 -10.61 -12.19 -7.32
N ILE A 28 -10.03 -13.34 -6.91
CA ILE A 28 -10.59 -14.68 -7.19
C ILE A 28 -12.00 -14.80 -6.58
N GLY A 29 -12.17 -14.40 -5.32
CA GLY A 29 -13.46 -14.43 -4.63
C GLY A 29 -14.53 -13.57 -5.32
N GLU A 30 -14.17 -12.37 -5.78
CA GLU A 30 -15.06 -11.51 -6.57
C GLU A 30 -15.48 -12.16 -7.91
N TYR A 31 -14.55 -12.83 -8.59
CA TYR A 31 -14.85 -13.58 -9.80
C TYR A 31 -15.88 -14.69 -9.54
N LEU A 32 -15.68 -15.48 -8.48
CA LEU A 32 -16.58 -16.57 -8.12
C LEU A 32 -18.00 -16.06 -7.79
N THR A 33 -18.08 -14.97 -7.04
CA THR A 33 -19.35 -14.33 -6.69
C THR A 33 -20.10 -13.84 -7.92
N SER A 34 -19.40 -13.21 -8.86
CA SER A 34 -19.99 -12.64 -10.07
C SER A 34 -20.43 -13.67 -11.09
N THR A 35 -19.68 -14.78 -11.24
CA THR A 35 -19.93 -15.82 -12.25
C THR A 35 -20.75 -16.99 -11.71
N ARG A 36 -20.94 -17.09 -10.38
CA ARG A 36 -21.55 -18.25 -9.70
C ARG A 36 -20.85 -19.57 -10.03
N ALA A 37 -19.53 -19.52 -10.27
CA ALA A 37 -18.73 -20.72 -10.51
C ALA A 37 -18.72 -21.60 -9.24
N SER A 38 -19.02 -22.87 -9.39
CA SER A 38 -19.08 -23.83 -8.27
C SER A 38 -17.68 -24.38 -7.98
N TRP A 39 -16.91 -23.63 -7.22
CA TRP A 39 -15.57 -24.02 -6.78
C TRP A 39 -15.53 -24.29 -5.27
N ASP A 40 -14.87 -25.39 -4.89
CA ASP A 40 -14.44 -25.70 -3.53
C ASP A 40 -12.96 -25.33 -3.42
N LEU A 41 -12.65 -24.34 -2.55
CA LEU A 41 -11.32 -23.76 -2.48
C LEU A 41 -10.53 -24.39 -1.34
N TYR A 42 -9.35 -24.93 -1.67
CA TYR A 42 -8.34 -25.29 -0.69
C TYR A 42 -7.37 -24.14 -0.49
N LEU A 43 -7.25 -23.67 0.74
CA LEU A 43 -6.29 -22.69 1.21
C LEU A 43 -5.86 -23.13 2.62
N GLU A 44 -4.55 -23.03 2.94
CA GLU A 44 -4.05 -23.36 4.28
C GLU A 44 -4.71 -22.51 5.37
N GLU A 45 -5.10 -23.13 6.50
CA GLU A 45 -5.81 -22.43 7.59
C GLU A 45 -5.03 -21.26 8.19
N ASP A 46 -3.69 -21.39 8.26
CA ASP A 46 -2.80 -20.32 8.75
C ASP A 46 -2.35 -19.35 7.63
N PHE A 47 -2.94 -19.46 6.45
CA PHE A 47 -2.64 -18.66 5.27
C PHE A 47 -1.17 -18.67 4.85
N ARG A 48 -0.41 -19.72 5.20
CA ARG A 48 0.96 -19.91 4.72
C ARG A 48 0.96 -20.86 3.56
N CYS A 49 1.71 -20.51 2.52
CA CYS A 49 1.89 -21.40 1.39
C CYS A 49 2.89 -22.51 1.75
N ARG A 50 2.47 -23.79 1.62
CA ARG A 50 3.30 -24.97 1.78
C ARG A 50 3.11 -25.88 0.56
N PRO A 51 3.94 -25.72 -0.45
CA PRO A 51 3.79 -26.48 -1.70
C PRO A 51 4.16 -27.96 -1.55
N GLN A 52 4.74 -28.39 -0.43
CA GLN A 52 5.16 -29.79 -0.22
C GLN A 52 3.96 -30.73 -0.25
N GLY A 53 4.04 -31.75 -1.08
CA GLY A 53 2.99 -32.75 -1.23
C GLY A 53 1.87 -32.36 -2.21
N ILE A 54 1.96 -31.19 -2.85
CA ILE A 54 0.94 -30.72 -3.80
C ILE A 54 0.81 -31.64 -5.02
N GLU A 55 1.85 -32.41 -5.33
CA GLU A 55 1.81 -33.43 -6.37
C GLU A 55 0.78 -34.54 -6.10
N ARG A 56 0.34 -34.69 -4.82
CA ARG A 56 -0.71 -35.63 -4.41
C ARG A 56 -2.09 -35.00 -4.36
N TRP A 57 -2.19 -33.72 -4.70
CA TRP A 57 -3.47 -33.00 -4.69
C TRP A 57 -4.45 -33.63 -5.68
N GLN A 58 -5.62 -34.04 -5.19
CA GLN A 58 -6.68 -34.67 -5.97
C GLN A 58 -7.81 -33.70 -6.32
N GLY A 59 -7.46 -32.47 -6.64
CA GLY A 59 -8.40 -31.45 -7.11
C GLY A 59 -8.44 -31.40 -8.64
N HIS A 60 -8.93 -30.25 -9.14
CA HIS A 60 -9.16 -30.05 -10.58
C HIS A 60 -8.29 -28.95 -11.17
N GLY A 61 -7.70 -28.08 -10.32
CA GLY A 61 -6.84 -27.00 -10.79
C GLY A 61 -6.13 -26.27 -9.65
N ILE A 62 -5.17 -25.42 -10.00
CA ILE A 62 -4.32 -24.69 -9.08
C ILE A 62 -4.13 -23.25 -9.57
N ILE A 63 -4.16 -22.28 -8.66
CA ILE A 63 -3.66 -20.91 -8.88
C ILE A 63 -2.58 -20.66 -7.85
N ALA A 64 -1.40 -20.19 -8.28
CA ALA A 64 -0.22 -20.09 -7.40
C ALA A 64 0.64 -18.86 -7.66
N ASP A 65 1.24 -18.31 -6.58
CA ASP A 65 2.27 -17.26 -6.64
C ASP A 65 3.62 -17.89 -7.06
N PHE A 66 4.10 -17.49 -8.24
CA PHE A 66 5.36 -17.98 -8.83
C PHE A 66 6.55 -17.04 -8.60
N ASP A 67 6.37 -15.96 -7.85
CA ASP A 67 7.49 -15.15 -7.35
C ASP A 67 8.33 -15.94 -6.33
N ASP A 68 7.75 -16.96 -5.69
CA ASP A 68 8.49 -17.96 -4.93
C ASP A 68 9.07 -19.04 -5.86
N PRO A 69 10.40 -19.12 -6.03
CA PRO A 69 11.02 -20.09 -6.95
C PRO A 69 10.75 -21.56 -6.58
N THR A 70 10.45 -21.86 -5.31
CA THR A 70 10.09 -23.22 -4.87
C THR A 70 8.77 -23.69 -5.45
N MET A 71 7.89 -22.77 -5.83
CA MET A 71 6.59 -23.06 -6.41
C MET A 71 6.72 -23.70 -7.80
N GLN A 72 7.60 -23.15 -8.63
CA GLN A 72 7.84 -23.68 -9.96
C GLN A 72 8.35 -25.13 -9.90
N GLU A 73 9.26 -25.43 -8.98
CA GLU A 73 9.76 -26.80 -8.77
C GLU A 73 8.66 -27.73 -8.26
N ALA A 74 7.89 -27.32 -7.26
CA ALA A 74 6.81 -28.11 -6.67
C ALA A 74 5.72 -28.45 -7.69
N LEU A 75 5.37 -27.52 -8.57
CA LEU A 75 4.31 -27.69 -9.56
C LEU A 75 4.78 -28.32 -10.89
N SER A 76 6.08 -28.48 -11.11
CA SER A 76 6.64 -29.07 -12.35
C SER A 76 6.16 -30.50 -12.63
N ARG A 77 5.75 -31.24 -11.60
CA ARG A 77 5.27 -32.64 -11.70
C ARG A 77 3.76 -32.75 -11.65
N VAL A 78 3.05 -31.65 -11.49
CA VAL A 78 1.58 -31.64 -11.41
C VAL A 78 1.00 -31.65 -12.82
N LYS A 79 0.04 -32.56 -13.07
CA LYS A 79 -0.64 -32.70 -14.38
C LYS A 79 -1.99 -32.01 -14.49
N LEU A 80 -2.34 -31.23 -13.48
CA LEU A 80 -3.58 -30.45 -13.43
C LEU A 80 -3.41 -29.10 -14.14
N PRO A 81 -4.50 -28.47 -14.57
CA PRO A 81 -4.47 -27.07 -14.99
C PRO A 81 -3.90 -26.16 -13.89
N VAL A 82 -2.86 -25.41 -14.22
CA VAL A 82 -2.21 -24.45 -13.34
C VAL A 82 -2.24 -23.08 -13.99
N VAL A 83 -2.61 -22.05 -13.23
CA VAL A 83 -2.44 -20.63 -13.58
C VAL A 83 -1.43 -20.02 -12.62
N ALA A 84 -0.34 -19.51 -13.17
CA ALA A 84 0.68 -18.81 -12.39
C ALA A 84 0.37 -17.31 -12.29
N VAL A 85 0.69 -16.72 -11.15
CA VAL A 85 0.66 -15.27 -10.94
C VAL A 85 1.99 -14.80 -10.35
N GLY A 86 2.32 -13.52 -10.51
CA GLY A 86 3.54 -12.95 -9.94
C GLY A 86 3.93 -11.62 -10.57
N GLY A 87 5.21 -11.25 -10.44
CA GLY A 87 5.78 -10.08 -11.07
C GLY A 87 6.08 -10.28 -12.56
N SER A 88 6.21 -9.18 -13.29
CA SER A 88 6.71 -9.21 -14.66
C SER A 88 8.24 -9.20 -14.65
N TYR A 89 8.83 -9.91 -15.61
CA TYR A 89 10.26 -10.00 -15.81
C TYR A 89 10.63 -9.54 -17.22
N ALA A 90 11.82 -8.93 -17.35
CA ALA A 90 12.33 -8.49 -18.64
C ALA A 90 12.80 -9.66 -19.52
N ASP A 91 13.36 -10.72 -18.89
CA ASP A 91 13.80 -11.92 -19.60
C ASP A 91 12.67 -12.95 -19.70
N GLU A 92 12.41 -13.39 -20.92
CA GLU A 92 11.45 -14.46 -21.21
C GLU A 92 11.80 -15.78 -20.49
N ALA A 93 13.09 -16.04 -20.25
CA ALA A 93 13.55 -17.26 -19.56
C ALA A 93 13.16 -17.29 -18.06
N ASP A 94 12.82 -16.16 -17.47
CA ASP A 94 12.41 -16.06 -16.07
C ASP A 94 10.95 -16.46 -15.83
N TYR A 95 10.17 -16.62 -16.91
CA TYR A 95 8.79 -17.08 -16.82
C TYR A 95 8.69 -18.62 -16.87
N PRO A 96 7.71 -19.21 -16.15
CA PRO A 96 7.42 -20.61 -16.29
C PRO A 96 6.94 -20.93 -17.72
N LYS A 97 7.29 -22.11 -18.20
CA LYS A 97 6.88 -22.61 -19.53
C LYS A 97 5.60 -23.42 -19.43
N ASP A 98 4.89 -23.54 -20.56
CA ASP A 98 3.75 -24.42 -20.75
C ASP A 98 2.52 -24.13 -19.86
N LEU A 99 2.42 -22.91 -19.28
CA LEU A 99 1.26 -22.49 -18.48
C LEU A 99 0.98 -20.98 -18.59
N PRO A 100 -0.27 -20.56 -18.42
CA PRO A 100 -0.63 -19.15 -18.43
C PRO A 100 -0.07 -18.44 -17.20
N TYR A 101 0.39 -17.21 -17.41
CA TYR A 101 0.97 -16.35 -16.38
C TYR A 101 0.31 -14.98 -16.34
N VAL A 102 -0.20 -14.59 -15.19
CA VAL A 102 -0.77 -13.25 -14.95
C VAL A 102 0.19 -12.45 -14.10
N ALA A 103 0.75 -11.39 -14.67
CA ALA A 103 1.82 -10.63 -14.07
C ALA A 103 1.38 -9.20 -13.70
N THR A 104 1.85 -8.69 -12.57
CA THR A 104 1.85 -7.24 -12.35
C THR A 104 2.91 -6.58 -13.24
N ASP A 105 2.58 -5.42 -13.81
CA ASP A 105 3.49 -4.68 -14.68
C ASP A 105 4.47 -3.83 -13.83
N ASN A 106 5.61 -4.43 -13.43
CA ASN A 106 6.60 -3.80 -12.58
C ASN A 106 7.14 -2.48 -13.15
N PHE A 107 7.28 -2.39 -14.48
CA PHE A 107 7.71 -1.16 -15.13
C PHE A 107 6.69 -0.03 -14.94
N LYS A 108 5.41 -0.31 -15.18
CA LYS A 108 4.36 0.70 -15.02
C LYS A 108 4.13 1.09 -13.57
N LEU A 109 4.31 0.16 -12.60
CA LEU A 109 4.25 0.50 -11.17
C LEU A 109 5.29 1.57 -10.82
N VAL A 110 6.55 1.35 -11.19
CA VAL A 110 7.64 2.29 -10.92
C VAL A 110 7.47 3.57 -11.72
N LYS A 111 7.05 3.47 -12.98
CA LYS A 111 6.79 4.63 -13.83
C LYS A 111 5.73 5.56 -13.22
N LEU A 112 4.64 5.01 -12.70
CA LEU A 112 3.59 5.81 -12.07
C LEU A 112 4.08 6.54 -10.81
N ALA A 113 4.91 5.88 -9.98
CA ALA A 113 5.54 6.51 -8.84
C ALA A 113 6.53 7.61 -9.26
N TYR A 114 7.34 7.34 -10.27
CA TYR A 114 8.35 8.24 -10.81
C TYR A 114 7.71 9.49 -11.43
N ASP A 115 6.70 9.33 -12.29
CA ASP A 115 5.97 10.42 -12.91
C ASP A 115 5.33 11.33 -11.84
N HIS A 116 4.71 10.75 -10.80
CA HIS A 116 4.16 11.50 -9.67
C HIS A 116 5.21 12.38 -8.96
N LEU A 117 6.41 11.85 -8.74
CA LEU A 117 7.48 12.62 -8.09
C LEU A 117 8.04 13.72 -9.01
N ILE A 118 8.10 13.49 -10.32
CA ILE A 118 8.42 14.54 -11.31
C ILE A 118 7.36 15.66 -11.30
N GLU A 119 6.07 15.29 -11.34
CA GLU A 119 4.97 16.25 -11.29
C GLU A 119 4.97 17.07 -9.98
N ALA A 120 5.47 16.50 -8.90
CA ALA A 120 5.71 17.20 -7.64
C ALA A 120 6.93 18.17 -7.68
N GLY A 121 7.63 18.28 -8.82
CA GLY A 121 8.73 19.21 -9.05
C GLY A 121 10.10 18.73 -8.55
N LEU A 122 10.25 17.46 -8.26
CA LEU A 122 11.53 16.88 -7.83
C LEU A 122 12.47 16.64 -9.02
N GLN A 123 13.77 16.79 -8.78
CA GLN A 123 14.81 16.63 -9.79
C GLN A 123 15.86 15.57 -9.44
N ASN A 124 15.87 15.12 -8.19
CA ASN A 124 16.75 14.07 -7.70
C ASN A 124 15.91 12.85 -7.33
N PHE A 125 16.36 11.66 -7.67
CA PHE A 125 15.59 10.43 -7.46
C PHE A 125 16.45 9.30 -6.93
N ALA A 126 15.83 8.46 -6.08
CA ALA A 126 16.44 7.24 -5.60
C ALA A 126 15.41 6.09 -5.52
N CYS A 127 15.91 4.88 -5.57
CA CYS A 127 15.17 3.65 -5.34
C CYS A 127 15.63 2.99 -4.05
N PHE A 128 14.68 2.72 -3.16
CA PHE A 128 14.92 1.99 -1.91
C PHE A 128 14.42 0.57 -2.06
N SER A 129 15.31 -0.34 -2.39
CA SER A 129 15.05 -1.72 -2.76
C SER A 129 15.30 -2.72 -1.63
N LEU A 130 15.34 -3.99 -1.99
CA LEU A 130 15.64 -5.12 -1.12
C LEU A 130 17.03 -5.71 -1.44
N PRO A 131 17.69 -6.38 -0.50
CA PRO A 131 18.83 -7.21 -0.81
C PRO A 131 18.51 -8.20 -1.93
N GLN A 132 19.45 -8.40 -2.84
CA GLN A 132 19.26 -9.34 -3.94
C GLN A 132 19.12 -10.77 -3.42
N ALA A 133 18.05 -11.43 -3.82
CA ALA A 133 17.77 -12.83 -3.53
C ALA A 133 16.80 -13.38 -4.58
N ASP A 134 16.79 -14.70 -4.78
CA ASP A 134 15.92 -15.34 -5.76
C ASP A 134 14.43 -15.11 -5.45
N VAL A 135 14.08 -15.01 -4.17
CA VAL A 135 12.71 -14.70 -3.72
C VAL A 135 12.32 -13.23 -3.94
N ASN A 136 13.26 -12.37 -4.33
CA ASN A 136 13.07 -10.94 -4.53
C ASN A 136 13.33 -10.50 -5.99
N ARG A 137 13.25 -11.40 -6.97
CA ARG A 137 13.49 -11.07 -8.39
C ARG A 137 12.60 -9.94 -8.89
N TRP A 138 11.34 -9.90 -8.48
CA TRP A 138 10.41 -8.82 -8.79
C TRP A 138 10.90 -7.45 -8.30
N ALA A 139 11.63 -7.38 -7.19
CA ALA A 139 12.23 -6.12 -6.71
C ALA A 139 13.37 -5.65 -7.61
N GLN A 140 14.16 -6.59 -8.15
CA GLN A 140 15.20 -6.28 -9.14
C GLN A 140 14.62 -5.73 -10.44
N GLU A 141 13.46 -6.23 -10.88
CA GLU A 141 12.74 -5.66 -12.03
C GLU A 141 12.26 -4.22 -11.77
N ARG A 142 11.81 -3.91 -10.56
CA ARG A 142 11.50 -2.54 -10.15
C ARG A 142 12.73 -1.63 -10.13
N GLU A 143 13.89 -2.14 -9.70
CA GLU A 143 15.17 -1.43 -9.81
C GLU A 143 15.53 -1.13 -11.26
N LYS A 144 15.50 -2.14 -12.15
CA LYS A 144 15.76 -1.98 -13.59
C LYS A 144 14.83 -0.96 -14.23
N ALA A 145 13.55 -0.97 -13.85
CA ALA A 145 12.58 0.02 -14.31
C ALA A 145 12.97 1.44 -13.87
N PHE A 146 13.35 1.61 -12.59
CA PHE A 146 13.83 2.88 -12.07
C PHE A 146 15.09 3.37 -12.80
N GLU A 147 16.09 2.52 -12.98
CA GLU A 147 17.34 2.84 -13.68
C GLU A 147 17.06 3.23 -15.15
N SER A 148 16.19 2.50 -15.84
CA SER A 148 15.77 2.81 -17.21
C SER A 148 15.08 4.19 -17.32
N LEU A 149 14.20 4.54 -16.36
CA LEU A 149 13.49 5.82 -16.36
C LEU A 149 14.46 6.98 -16.09
N THR A 150 15.32 6.86 -15.10
CA THR A 150 16.31 7.90 -14.75
C THR A 150 17.34 8.08 -15.87
N GLN A 151 17.79 6.99 -16.49
CA GLN A 151 18.70 7.04 -17.65
C GLN A 151 18.04 7.72 -18.86
N ARG A 152 16.79 7.40 -19.16
CA ARG A 152 16.02 8.05 -20.24
C ARG A 152 15.97 9.56 -20.08
N ASP A 153 15.81 10.03 -18.84
CA ASP A 153 15.67 11.46 -18.53
C ASP A 153 17.02 12.15 -18.23
N GLY A 154 18.15 11.42 -18.37
CA GLY A 154 19.50 11.95 -18.13
C GLY A 154 19.77 12.28 -16.66
N ILE A 155 19.07 11.64 -15.73
CA ILE A 155 19.16 11.86 -14.30
C ILE A 155 20.01 10.77 -13.66
N GLN A 156 20.91 11.15 -12.75
CA GLN A 156 21.65 10.18 -11.95
C GLN A 156 20.72 9.59 -10.88
N GLY A 157 20.28 8.35 -11.06
CA GLY A 157 19.53 7.60 -10.09
C GLY A 157 20.43 6.99 -9.00
N HIS A 158 19.93 6.91 -7.77
CA HIS A 158 20.61 6.26 -6.64
C HIS A 158 19.82 5.03 -6.21
N VAL A 159 20.46 3.87 -6.08
CA VAL A 159 19.80 2.62 -5.63
C VAL A 159 20.39 2.17 -4.30
N TYR A 160 19.54 1.85 -3.34
CA TYR A 160 19.94 1.27 -2.05
C TYR A 160 19.24 -0.06 -1.84
N ARG A 161 20.00 -1.11 -1.62
CA ARG A 161 19.48 -2.46 -1.34
C ARG A 161 19.55 -2.81 0.14
N GLY A 162 20.66 -2.39 0.80
CA GLY A 162 20.88 -2.59 2.23
C GLY A 162 20.96 -4.06 2.63
N VAL A 163 20.66 -4.30 3.90
CA VAL A 163 20.61 -5.64 4.49
C VAL A 163 19.17 -6.00 4.83
N GLY A 164 18.90 -7.30 4.96
CA GLY A 164 17.64 -7.79 5.51
C GLY A 164 17.45 -7.34 6.96
N THR A 165 16.22 -6.97 7.33
CA THR A 165 15.92 -6.52 8.69
C THR A 165 15.43 -7.67 9.55
N SER A 166 16.11 -7.85 10.68
CA SER A 166 15.71 -8.72 11.78
C SER A 166 15.85 -7.95 13.09
N ALA A 167 15.31 -8.45 14.18
CA ALA A 167 15.52 -7.82 15.48
C ALA A 167 17.02 -7.65 15.80
N GLN A 168 17.85 -8.61 15.38
CA GLN A 168 19.30 -8.60 15.61
C GLN A 168 20.05 -7.56 14.76
N SER A 169 19.57 -7.27 13.53
CA SER A 169 20.25 -6.34 12.60
C SER A 169 19.58 -4.97 12.55
N TRP A 170 18.56 -4.73 13.37
CA TRP A 170 17.69 -3.54 13.29
C TRP A 170 18.47 -2.24 13.41
N ASP A 171 19.24 -2.07 14.47
CA ASP A 171 19.95 -0.81 14.75
C ASP A 171 20.97 -0.50 13.64
N THR A 172 21.76 -1.50 13.25
CA THR A 172 22.72 -1.37 12.13
C THR A 172 22.04 -1.01 10.81
N ALA A 173 20.91 -1.64 10.53
CA ALA A 173 20.14 -1.33 9.32
C ALA A 173 19.60 0.10 9.32
N VAL A 174 19.09 0.58 10.46
CA VAL A 174 18.60 1.98 10.62
C VAL A 174 19.75 2.99 10.46
N GLU A 175 20.89 2.73 11.09
CA GLU A 175 22.07 3.60 10.97
C GLU A 175 22.56 3.71 9.52
N GLN A 176 22.65 2.59 8.80
CA GLN A 176 23.02 2.55 7.38
C GLN A 176 22.03 3.32 6.50
N GLN A 177 20.73 3.16 6.75
CA GLN A 177 19.69 3.90 6.03
C GLN A 177 19.78 5.40 6.26
N ILE A 178 19.99 5.83 7.51
CA ILE A 178 20.17 7.24 7.86
C ILE A 178 21.41 7.82 7.15
N ALA A 179 22.54 7.11 7.20
CA ALA A 179 23.77 7.53 6.56
C ALA A 179 23.58 7.68 5.03
N TRP A 180 22.91 6.70 4.42
CA TRP A 180 22.60 6.77 2.99
C TRP A 180 21.69 7.95 2.65
N VAL A 181 20.55 8.13 3.35
CA VAL A 181 19.66 9.26 3.07
C VAL A 181 20.36 10.60 3.26
N ARG A 182 21.22 10.72 4.27
CA ARG A 182 22.00 11.96 4.48
C ARG A 182 22.98 12.26 3.35
N SER A 183 23.53 11.26 2.70
CA SER A 183 24.47 11.42 1.57
C SER A 183 23.79 11.84 0.25
N LEU A 184 22.48 11.68 0.14
CA LEU A 184 21.74 12.00 -1.08
C LEU A 184 21.53 13.53 -1.24
N PRO A 185 21.46 14.06 -2.48
CA PRO A 185 21.06 15.44 -2.73
C PRO A 185 19.64 15.70 -2.25
N LYS A 186 19.34 16.92 -1.81
CA LYS A 186 18.02 17.33 -1.34
C LYS A 186 17.51 18.54 -2.12
N PRO A 187 16.18 18.64 -2.38
CA PRO A 187 15.13 17.64 -2.12
C PRO A 187 15.27 16.44 -3.06
N ILE A 188 14.81 15.26 -2.60
CA ILE A 188 14.89 14.02 -3.36
C ILE A 188 13.56 13.25 -3.29
N GLY A 189 13.15 12.64 -4.41
CA GLY A 189 12.09 11.66 -4.49
C GLY A 189 12.62 10.24 -4.33
N ILE A 190 12.08 9.48 -3.39
CA ILE A 190 12.47 8.09 -3.17
C ILE A 190 11.28 7.17 -3.45
N ILE A 191 11.50 6.21 -4.34
CA ILE A 191 10.56 5.13 -4.62
C ILE A 191 11.03 3.91 -3.84
N ALA A 192 10.23 3.45 -2.88
CA ALA A 192 10.48 2.19 -2.19
C ALA A 192 9.74 1.06 -2.91
N VAL A 193 10.41 -0.07 -3.09
CA VAL A 193 9.86 -1.21 -3.86
C VAL A 193 8.65 -1.86 -3.21
N THR A 194 8.38 -1.60 -1.90
CA THR A 194 7.16 -1.98 -1.20
C THR A 194 6.81 -0.94 -0.13
N ASP A 195 5.57 -0.94 0.33
CA ASP A 195 5.14 -0.10 1.46
C ASP A 195 5.83 -0.48 2.77
N ALA A 196 6.15 -1.75 2.98
CA ALA A 196 6.92 -2.20 4.14
C ALA A 196 8.32 -1.56 4.16
N ARG A 197 8.99 -1.48 3.01
CA ARG A 197 10.28 -0.79 2.85
C ARG A 197 10.12 0.72 3.01
N ALA A 198 9.08 1.31 2.41
CA ALA A 198 8.80 2.73 2.57
C ALA A 198 8.57 3.10 4.04
N ARG A 199 7.80 2.32 4.78
CA ARG A 199 7.57 2.53 6.21
C ARG A 199 8.87 2.51 7.01
N GLN A 200 9.76 1.56 6.72
CA GLN A 200 11.05 1.45 7.40
C GLN A 200 11.92 2.68 7.15
N LEU A 201 12.04 3.13 5.90
CA LEU A 201 12.82 4.31 5.54
C LEU A 201 12.22 5.58 6.15
N LEU A 202 10.88 5.69 6.17
CA LEU A 202 10.18 6.80 6.80
C LEU A 202 10.50 6.90 8.30
N GLN A 203 10.53 5.76 9.02
CA GLN A 203 10.93 5.74 10.42
C GLN A 203 12.39 6.20 10.61
N ALA A 204 13.30 5.75 9.75
CA ALA A 204 14.70 6.19 9.78
C ALA A 204 14.83 7.70 9.56
N CYS A 205 14.09 8.26 8.58
CA CYS A 205 14.04 9.69 8.33
C CYS A 205 13.53 10.47 9.55
N LEU A 206 12.43 10.04 10.15
CA LEU A 206 11.83 10.68 11.32
C LEU A 206 12.78 10.64 12.53
N PHE A 207 13.42 9.51 12.77
CA PHE A 207 14.40 9.34 13.84
C PHE A 207 15.62 10.27 13.66
N ALA A 208 16.06 10.45 12.40
CA ALA A 208 17.19 11.30 12.04
C ALA A 208 16.87 12.80 11.92
N GLY A 209 15.60 13.20 12.13
CA GLY A 209 15.14 14.58 11.96
C GLY A 209 15.10 15.05 10.49
N ILE A 210 15.04 14.10 9.53
CA ILE A 210 14.94 14.41 8.11
C ILE A 210 13.49 14.68 7.74
N ALA A 211 13.21 15.85 7.20
CA ALA A 211 11.84 16.28 6.88
C ALA A 211 11.25 15.52 5.69
N VAL A 212 10.07 14.92 5.90
CA VAL A 212 9.28 14.22 4.87
C VAL A 212 7.93 14.95 4.74
N PRO A 213 7.56 15.43 3.55
CA PRO A 213 8.16 15.23 2.22
C PRO A 213 9.18 16.31 1.80
N GLU A 214 9.49 17.30 2.63
CA GLU A 214 10.22 18.51 2.21
C GLU A 214 11.66 18.22 1.74
N GLN A 215 12.40 17.39 2.47
CA GLN A 215 13.75 16.97 2.08
C GLN A 215 13.72 15.62 1.34
N VAL A 216 12.81 14.74 1.74
CA VAL A 216 12.64 13.40 1.16
C VAL A 216 11.16 13.18 0.89
N ALA A 217 10.74 13.26 -0.36
CA ALA A 217 9.42 12.81 -0.76
C ALA A 217 9.48 11.29 -0.99
N LEU A 218 8.61 10.55 -0.30
CA LEU A 218 8.65 9.08 -0.26
C LEU A 218 7.34 8.48 -0.75
N ILE A 219 7.45 7.51 -1.65
CA ILE A 219 6.32 6.73 -2.14
C ILE A 219 6.64 5.24 -2.11
N GLY A 220 5.70 4.43 -1.65
CA GLY A 220 5.77 2.97 -1.68
C GLY A 220 4.97 2.35 -2.83
N ILE A 221 4.90 1.03 -2.82
CA ILE A 221 4.08 0.22 -3.72
C ILE A 221 3.38 -0.81 -2.83
N ASP A 222 2.13 -1.13 -3.08
CA ASP A 222 1.22 -2.14 -2.53
C ASP A 222 -0.10 -1.54 -2.00
N ASN A 223 -0.10 -0.29 -1.56
CA ASN A 223 -1.21 0.36 -0.86
C ASN A 223 -1.65 -0.40 0.42
N ASP A 224 -0.66 -0.93 1.17
CA ASP A 224 -0.91 -1.74 2.37
C ASP A 224 -1.50 -0.89 3.51
N PRO A 225 -2.74 -1.22 3.98
CA PRO A 225 -3.35 -0.52 5.11
C PRO A 225 -2.50 -0.57 6.39
N LEU A 226 -1.83 -1.71 6.66
CA LEU A 226 -0.97 -1.86 7.84
C LEU A 226 0.23 -0.92 7.79
N ALA A 227 0.89 -0.81 6.65
CA ALA A 227 2.00 0.12 6.49
C ALA A 227 1.57 1.56 6.78
N ARG A 228 0.35 1.96 6.34
CA ARG A 228 -0.19 3.31 6.53
C ARG A 228 -0.52 3.63 7.99
N ILE A 229 -1.18 2.73 8.71
CA ILE A 229 -1.58 2.97 10.11
C ILE A 229 -0.40 2.98 11.08
N LEU A 230 0.71 2.35 10.70
CA LEU A 230 1.93 2.28 11.51
C LEU A 230 2.89 3.46 11.25
N THR A 231 2.52 4.44 10.43
CA THR A 231 3.35 5.61 10.12
C THR A 231 2.77 6.90 10.68
N ARG A 232 3.64 7.77 11.23
CA ARG A 232 3.22 9.12 11.70
C ARG A 232 2.91 10.07 10.55
N VAL A 233 3.65 9.95 9.44
CA VAL A 233 3.37 10.66 8.20
C VAL A 233 2.62 9.71 7.29
N PRO A 234 1.39 10.03 6.84
CA PRO A 234 0.62 9.17 5.94
C PRO A 234 1.40 8.83 4.67
N LEU A 235 1.61 7.54 4.42
CA LEU A 235 2.45 7.02 3.36
C LEU A 235 1.69 6.98 2.03
N SER A 236 2.23 7.64 1.02
CA SER A 236 1.76 7.53 -0.38
C SER A 236 2.18 6.18 -0.97
N SER A 237 1.35 5.63 -1.83
CA SER A 237 1.61 4.31 -2.41
C SER A 237 0.98 4.13 -3.78
N VAL A 238 1.64 3.38 -4.64
CA VAL A 238 1.07 2.89 -5.90
C VAL A 238 0.22 1.66 -5.61
N ILE A 239 -0.99 1.66 -6.16
CA ILE A 239 -1.95 0.57 -6.02
C ILE A 239 -1.70 -0.44 -7.14
N GLN A 240 -1.29 -1.65 -6.79
CA GLN A 240 -1.13 -2.72 -7.77
C GLN A 240 -2.48 -3.19 -8.33
N GLY A 241 -2.48 -3.74 -9.53
CA GLY A 241 -3.68 -4.32 -10.15
C GLY A 241 -4.03 -5.72 -9.64
N THR A 242 -3.74 -6.04 -8.37
CA THR A 242 -3.81 -7.38 -7.79
C THR A 242 -5.22 -7.99 -7.78
N LEU A 243 -6.24 -7.20 -7.53
CA LEU A 243 -7.64 -7.65 -7.65
C LEU A 243 -7.96 -8.13 -9.07
N GLU A 244 -7.53 -7.37 -10.09
CA GLU A 244 -7.73 -7.74 -11.49
C GLU A 244 -6.89 -8.95 -11.88
N MET A 245 -5.68 -9.09 -11.32
CA MET A 245 -4.88 -10.31 -11.49
C MET A 245 -5.63 -11.54 -10.98
N GLY A 246 -6.25 -11.45 -9.81
CA GLY A 246 -7.06 -12.51 -9.23
C GLY A 246 -8.27 -12.90 -10.10
N ARG A 247 -9.02 -11.90 -10.57
CA ARG A 247 -10.16 -12.13 -11.49
C ARG A 247 -9.70 -12.78 -12.80
N THR A 248 -8.61 -12.29 -13.37
CA THR A 248 -8.04 -12.80 -14.62
C THR A 248 -7.55 -14.24 -14.46
N ALA A 249 -6.82 -14.55 -13.36
CA ALA A 249 -6.33 -15.88 -13.07
C ALA A 249 -7.49 -16.89 -12.90
N ALA A 250 -8.53 -16.49 -12.15
CA ALA A 250 -9.73 -17.31 -11.98
C ALA A 250 -10.46 -17.55 -13.32
N HIS A 251 -10.59 -16.50 -14.14
CA HIS A 251 -11.18 -16.62 -15.47
C HIS A 251 -10.41 -17.61 -16.37
N LEU A 252 -9.09 -17.50 -16.41
CA LEU A 252 -8.23 -18.41 -17.18
C LEU A 252 -8.40 -19.87 -16.71
N LEU A 253 -8.29 -20.11 -15.41
CA LEU A 253 -8.47 -21.45 -14.86
C LEU A 253 -9.88 -22.00 -15.17
N HIS A 254 -10.90 -21.18 -15.06
CA HIS A 254 -12.28 -21.56 -15.38
C HIS A 254 -12.40 -22.00 -16.85
N GLN A 255 -11.81 -21.28 -17.78
CA GLN A 255 -11.77 -21.67 -19.20
C GLN A 255 -11.00 -22.98 -19.42
N MET A 256 -9.87 -23.16 -18.72
CA MET A 256 -9.08 -24.40 -18.82
C MET A 256 -9.87 -25.63 -18.34
N LEU A 257 -10.63 -25.49 -17.26
CA LEU A 257 -11.49 -26.55 -16.72
C LEU A 257 -12.65 -26.94 -17.66
N HIS A 258 -13.02 -26.07 -18.61
CA HIS A 258 -14.05 -26.32 -19.61
C HIS A 258 -13.50 -26.73 -20.96
N GLY A 259 -12.24 -27.15 -21.01
CA GLY A 259 -11.62 -27.74 -22.22
C GLY A 259 -10.97 -26.72 -23.16
N HIS A 260 -10.87 -25.45 -22.78
CA HIS A 260 -10.21 -24.41 -23.58
C HIS A 260 -8.74 -24.21 -23.23
N GLY A 261 -8.09 -25.17 -22.56
CA GLY A 261 -6.74 -25.02 -22.00
C GLY A 261 -5.64 -24.78 -23.04
N ALA A 262 -5.70 -25.46 -24.20
CA ALA A 262 -4.64 -25.41 -25.23
C ALA A 262 -4.36 -23.98 -25.76
N GLN A 263 -5.34 -23.10 -25.78
CA GLN A 263 -5.18 -21.71 -26.28
C GLN A 263 -4.49 -20.76 -25.28
N PHE A 264 -4.26 -21.22 -24.05
CA PHE A 264 -3.68 -20.39 -22.98
C PHE A 264 -2.26 -20.80 -22.60
N THR A 265 -1.74 -21.88 -23.18
CA THR A 265 -0.36 -22.31 -23.04
C THR A 265 0.56 -21.13 -23.41
N ASP A 266 1.51 -20.78 -22.54
CA ASP A 266 2.43 -19.65 -22.70
C ASP A 266 1.77 -18.26 -22.79
N LYS A 267 0.47 -18.13 -22.48
CA LYS A 267 -0.18 -16.81 -22.47
C LYS A 267 0.28 -15.99 -21.28
N ARG A 268 0.80 -14.80 -21.58
CA ARG A 268 1.19 -13.80 -20.57
C ARG A 268 0.26 -12.61 -20.60
N ILE A 269 -0.24 -12.25 -19.42
CA ILE A 269 -1.15 -11.12 -19.25
C ILE A 269 -0.52 -10.16 -18.25
N LEU A 270 -0.13 -8.98 -18.73
CA LEU A 270 0.37 -7.91 -17.89
C LEU A 270 -0.79 -7.06 -17.38
N VAL A 271 -0.93 -6.98 -16.07
CA VAL A 271 -1.95 -6.17 -15.41
C VAL A 271 -1.31 -4.86 -14.94
N PRO A 272 -1.79 -3.71 -15.43
CA PRO A 272 -1.25 -2.41 -15.05
C PRO A 272 -1.62 -2.05 -13.61
N PRO A 273 -0.94 -1.04 -12.99
CA PRO A 273 -1.35 -0.48 -11.73
C PRO A 273 -2.80 0.03 -11.78
N ALA A 274 -3.52 -0.12 -10.68
CA ALA A 274 -4.89 0.37 -10.54
C ALA A 274 -4.93 1.89 -10.25
N GLY A 275 -3.83 2.48 -9.79
CA GLY A 275 -3.72 3.89 -9.51
C GLY A 275 -2.66 4.23 -8.48
N ILE A 276 -2.76 5.43 -7.94
CA ILE A 276 -1.86 5.95 -6.90
C ILE A 276 -2.67 6.58 -5.77
N ASN A 277 -2.33 6.25 -4.55
CA ASN A 277 -2.87 6.88 -3.35
C ASN A 277 -1.88 7.93 -2.84
N VAL A 278 -2.12 9.20 -3.19
CA VAL A 278 -1.24 10.32 -2.85
C VAL A 278 -1.59 10.85 -1.47
N LEU A 279 -0.68 10.65 -0.52
CA LEU A 279 -0.78 11.10 0.86
C LEU A 279 0.37 12.06 1.23
N ALA A 280 0.57 12.31 2.52
CA ALA A 280 1.50 13.35 2.96
C ALA A 280 2.97 13.07 2.64
N SER A 281 3.40 11.80 2.56
CA SER A 281 4.83 11.47 2.41
C SER A 281 5.44 11.84 1.06
N SER A 282 4.63 12.03 0.02
CA SER A 282 5.09 12.43 -1.31
C SER A 282 4.47 13.74 -1.82
N ARG A 283 3.61 14.40 -1.05
CA ARG A 283 3.10 15.73 -1.40
C ARG A 283 4.18 16.79 -1.22
N HIS A 284 5.17 16.71 -2.06
CA HIS A 284 6.20 17.72 -2.11
C HIS A 284 5.63 18.96 -2.80
N GLU A 285 5.68 20.10 -2.12
CA GLU A 285 5.47 21.41 -2.71
C GLU A 285 6.85 22.07 -2.78
N ALA A 286 7.25 22.55 -3.94
CA ALA A 286 8.53 23.23 -4.12
C ALA A 286 8.60 24.48 -3.23
N ARG A 287 9.07 24.31 -2.01
CA ARG A 287 9.25 25.37 -1.00
C ARG A 287 10.73 25.66 -0.89
N ASN A 288 11.09 26.88 -1.20
CA ASN A 288 12.49 27.27 -1.29
C ASN A 288 13.10 27.71 0.05
N HIS A 289 12.30 27.92 1.12
CA HIS A 289 12.80 28.49 2.37
C HIS A 289 13.13 27.41 3.41
N PRO A 290 14.40 27.18 3.81
CA PRO A 290 14.80 26.12 4.74
C PRO A 290 14.07 26.15 6.08
N HIS A 291 13.86 27.36 6.63
CA HIS A 291 13.17 27.53 7.91
C HIS A 291 11.70 27.12 7.84
N VAL A 292 11.02 27.36 6.70
CA VAL A 292 9.64 26.90 6.49
C VAL A 292 9.59 25.38 6.43
N MET A 293 10.55 24.73 5.77
CA MET A 293 10.62 23.27 5.70
C MET A 293 10.83 22.63 7.08
N GLN A 294 11.78 23.14 7.87
CA GLN A 294 12.04 22.65 9.22
C GLN A 294 10.83 22.86 10.14
N ALA A 295 10.20 24.04 10.07
CA ALA A 295 9.00 24.34 10.85
C ALA A 295 7.83 23.41 10.48
N MET A 296 7.59 23.16 9.20
CA MET A 296 6.56 22.25 8.72
C MET A 296 6.78 20.83 9.22
N HIS A 297 8.03 20.35 9.21
CA HIS A 297 8.38 19.06 9.78
C HIS A 297 8.01 18.97 11.26
N PHE A 298 8.42 19.97 12.06
CA PHE A 298 8.12 20.03 13.48
C PHE A 298 6.61 20.10 13.75
N ILE A 299 5.89 20.94 13.01
CA ILE A 299 4.43 21.07 13.14
C ILE A 299 3.75 19.72 12.88
N ARG A 300 4.11 18.99 11.82
CA ARG A 300 3.51 17.69 11.53
C ARG A 300 3.70 16.67 12.64
N GLN A 301 4.86 16.67 13.26
CA GLN A 301 5.15 15.73 14.35
C GLN A 301 4.43 16.07 15.65
N TYR A 302 4.30 17.35 15.95
CA TYR A 302 3.95 17.80 17.30
C TYR A 302 2.67 18.65 17.40
N ALA A 303 1.99 18.99 16.30
CA ALA A 303 0.78 19.82 16.34
C ALA A 303 -0.27 19.29 17.30
N CYS A 304 -0.52 17.99 17.30
CA CYS A 304 -1.49 17.35 18.18
C CYS A 304 -1.06 17.24 19.65
N GLN A 305 0.19 17.60 19.96
CA GLN A 305 0.67 17.69 21.35
C GLN A 305 0.48 19.08 21.97
N GLY A 306 -0.28 19.95 21.29
CA GLY A 306 -0.61 21.27 21.82
C GLY A 306 0.50 22.32 21.70
N ILE A 307 1.45 22.13 20.75
CA ILE A 307 2.55 23.09 20.52
C ILE A 307 2.05 24.48 20.17
N LYS A 308 2.87 25.48 20.49
CA LYS A 308 2.66 26.91 20.19
C LYS A 308 3.67 27.39 19.15
N THR A 309 3.39 28.53 18.52
CA THR A 309 4.26 29.15 17.51
C THR A 309 5.68 29.40 18.01
N GLU A 310 5.82 29.77 19.32
CA GLU A 310 7.12 29.99 19.94
C GLU A 310 8.00 28.75 19.89
N GLN A 311 7.45 27.59 20.24
CA GLN A 311 8.18 26.32 20.22
C GLN A 311 8.63 25.92 18.80
N VAL A 312 7.83 26.25 17.77
CA VAL A 312 8.22 26.05 16.37
C VAL A 312 9.38 26.99 16.00
N ALA A 313 9.31 28.25 16.40
CA ALA A 313 10.36 29.24 16.14
C ALA A 313 11.68 28.87 16.83
N ASP A 314 11.61 28.43 18.10
CA ASP A 314 12.76 27.95 18.88
C ASP A 314 13.41 26.73 18.25
N TYR A 315 12.60 25.76 17.77
CA TYR A 315 13.11 24.58 17.07
C TYR A 315 13.89 24.93 15.79
N VAL A 316 13.39 25.92 15.04
CA VAL A 316 14.00 26.38 13.78
C VAL A 316 15.19 27.30 14.03
N GLY A 317 15.29 27.92 15.24
CA GLY A 317 16.36 28.83 15.60
C GLY A 317 16.19 30.25 15.04
N VAL A 318 14.94 30.72 14.87
CA VAL A 318 14.62 32.06 14.37
C VAL A 318 13.57 32.74 15.27
N SER A 319 13.47 34.07 15.16
CA SER A 319 12.41 34.79 15.87
C SER A 319 11.02 34.42 15.36
N ARG A 320 10.00 34.43 16.22
CA ARG A 320 8.60 34.23 15.87
C ARG A 320 8.16 35.11 14.69
N SER A 321 8.50 36.38 14.74
CA SER A 321 8.13 37.33 13.67
C SER A 321 8.79 36.98 12.33
N SER A 322 10.07 36.57 12.35
CA SER A 322 10.76 36.13 11.15
C SER A 322 10.14 34.88 10.59
N LEU A 323 9.80 33.88 11.43
CA LEU A 323 9.14 32.66 11.00
C LEU A 323 7.76 32.94 10.41
N ASP A 324 6.94 33.75 11.05
CA ASP A 324 5.63 34.14 10.52
C ASP A 324 5.75 34.91 9.19
N TRP A 325 6.78 35.74 9.02
CA TRP A 325 7.04 36.42 7.75
C TRP A 325 7.38 35.42 6.64
N TYR A 326 8.25 34.41 6.89
CA TYR A 326 8.55 33.35 5.95
C TYR A 326 7.30 32.55 5.59
N PHE A 327 6.47 32.20 6.59
CA PHE A 327 5.23 31.45 6.38
C PHE A 327 4.22 32.22 5.53
N ARG A 328 4.01 33.50 5.80
CA ARG A 328 3.10 34.35 5.00
C ARG A 328 3.58 34.50 3.57
N ARG A 329 4.89 34.67 3.38
CA ARG A 329 5.50 34.81 2.06
C ARG A 329 5.41 33.52 1.25
N GLU A 330 5.69 32.37 1.84
CA GLU A 330 5.75 31.08 1.14
C GLU A 330 4.41 30.35 1.09
N LEU A 331 3.55 30.51 2.10
CA LEU A 331 2.32 29.75 2.28
C LEU A 331 1.05 30.60 2.31
N GLY A 332 1.17 31.93 2.31
CA GLY A 332 0.03 32.85 2.40
C GLY A 332 -0.68 32.84 3.77
N ARG A 333 -0.12 32.19 4.79
CA ARG A 333 -0.74 32.02 6.13
C ARG A 333 0.31 32.03 7.24
N SER A 334 -0.14 32.21 8.50
CA SER A 334 0.74 32.22 9.66
C SER A 334 1.14 30.81 10.11
N VAL A 335 2.19 30.72 10.96
CA VAL A 335 2.58 29.47 11.64
C VAL A 335 1.43 28.93 12.49
N HIS A 336 0.69 29.81 13.18
CA HIS A 336 -0.48 29.42 13.98
C HIS A 336 -1.57 28.77 13.13
N ASP A 337 -1.90 29.35 11.97
CA ASP A 337 -2.91 28.80 11.05
C ASP A 337 -2.49 27.41 10.55
N GLU A 338 -1.20 27.22 10.32
CA GLU A 338 -0.68 25.92 9.88
C GLU A 338 -0.78 24.86 10.99
N ILE A 339 -0.42 25.19 12.23
CA ILE A 339 -0.62 24.30 13.40
C ILE A 339 -2.09 23.91 13.50
N LEU A 340 -2.99 24.89 13.38
CA LEU A 340 -4.42 24.68 13.50
C LEU A 340 -4.96 23.79 12.38
N ARG A 341 -4.47 23.95 11.15
CA ARG A 341 -4.82 23.12 10.01
C ARG A 341 -4.47 21.65 10.26
N PHE A 342 -3.27 21.37 10.79
CA PHE A 342 -2.88 20.00 11.13
C PHE A 342 -3.74 19.38 12.22
N LYS A 343 -4.11 20.15 13.26
CA LYS A 343 -5.05 19.70 14.31
C LYS A 343 -6.43 19.38 13.72
N LEU A 344 -6.92 20.24 12.84
CA LEU A 344 -8.21 20.07 12.18
C LEU A 344 -8.24 18.83 11.30
N ASP A 345 -7.18 18.62 10.50
CA ASP A 345 -7.06 17.43 9.64
C ASP A 345 -6.95 16.14 10.46
N ALA A 346 -6.28 16.16 11.61
CA ALA A 346 -6.23 15.03 12.53
C ALA A 346 -7.62 14.74 13.12
N ALA A 347 -8.35 15.78 13.58
CA ALA A 347 -9.69 15.64 14.11
C ALA A 347 -10.69 15.09 13.08
N ARG A 348 -10.61 15.56 11.81
CA ARG A 348 -11.42 15.03 10.71
C ARG A 348 -11.19 13.53 10.49
N ARG A 349 -9.94 13.07 10.48
CA ARG A 349 -9.62 11.65 10.34
C ARG A 349 -10.17 10.82 11.49
N MET A 350 -10.05 11.29 12.74
CA MET A 350 -10.60 10.57 13.89
C MET A 350 -12.13 10.49 13.87
N LEU A 351 -12.81 11.57 13.47
CA LEU A 351 -14.26 11.58 13.29
C LEU A 351 -14.73 10.62 12.18
N GLN A 352 -13.96 10.47 11.11
CA GLN A 352 -14.24 9.52 10.02
C GLN A 352 -14.13 8.05 10.48
N GLN A 353 -13.22 7.77 11.40
CA GLN A 353 -12.98 6.41 11.91
C GLN A 353 -13.94 6.02 13.03
N ALA A 354 -14.88 6.89 13.41
CA ALA A 354 -15.85 6.70 14.49
C ALA A 354 -15.21 6.30 15.84
N HIS A 355 -13.96 6.70 16.09
CA HIS A 355 -13.25 6.40 17.32
C HIS A 355 -13.34 7.56 18.31
N GLY A 356 -13.95 7.32 19.48
CA GLY A 356 -14.01 8.23 20.61
C GLY A 356 -15.14 9.28 20.55
N ASN A 357 -15.40 9.90 21.68
CA ASN A 357 -16.30 11.04 21.76
C ASN A 357 -15.59 12.35 21.35
N VAL A 358 -16.37 13.38 21.03
CA VAL A 358 -15.85 14.68 20.56
C VAL A 358 -14.86 15.30 21.56
N ALA A 359 -15.01 15.05 22.86
CA ALA A 359 -14.12 15.56 23.89
C ALA A 359 -12.74 14.86 23.87
N GLU A 360 -12.73 13.54 23.70
CA GLU A 360 -11.50 12.75 23.56
C GLU A 360 -10.75 13.13 22.28
N ILE A 361 -11.46 13.33 21.17
CA ILE A 361 -10.89 13.79 19.92
C ILE A 361 -10.22 15.17 20.07
N ALA A 362 -10.89 16.11 20.77
CA ALA A 362 -10.32 17.44 21.01
C ALA A 362 -8.98 17.34 21.76
N VAL A 363 -8.91 16.54 22.82
CA VAL A 363 -7.68 16.32 23.59
C VAL A 363 -6.62 15.63 22.74
N SER A 364 -6.96 14.56 22.05
CA SER A 364 -6.02 13.78 21.21
C SER A 364 -5.44 14.59 20.04
N CYS A 365 -6.19 15.57 19.53
CA CYS A 365 -5.73 16.48 18.49
C CYS A 365 -5.05 17.74 19.02
N GLY A 366 -4.87 17.87 20.35
CA GLY A 366 -4.15 18.98 20.98
C GLY A 366 -4.90 20.31 20.98
N PHE A 367 -6.25 20.28 20.90
CA PHE A 367 -7.06 21.49 21.13
C PHE A 367 -7.09 21.84 22.61
N THR A 368 -7.08 23.14 22.93
CA THR A 368 -7.11 23.64 24.31
C THR A 368 -8.44 23.38 25.01
N SER A 369 -9.53 23.25 24.25
CA SER A 369 -10.86 22.88 24.75
C SER A 369 -11.74 22.37 23.62
N VAL A 370 -12.81 21.63 23.99
CA VAL A 370 -13.84 21.18 23.05
C VAL A 370 -14.53 22.36 22.37
N GLN A 371 -14.81 23.42 23.13
CA GLN A 371 -15.45 24.64 22.61
C GLN A 371 -14.58 25.32 21.54
N TYR A 372 -13.27 25.35 21.77
CA TYR A 372 -12.33 25.88 20.78
C TYR A 372 -12.29 25.02 19.50
N MET A 373 -12.29 23.70 19.63
CA MET A 373 -12.40 22.81 18.46
C MET A 373 -13.69 23.06 17.70
N HIS A 374 -14.83 23.20 18.38
CA HIS A 374 -16.12 23.54 17.73
C HIS A 374 -16.06 24.86 16.96
N ALA A 375 -15.49 25.90 17.56
CA ALA A 375 -15.32 27.21 16.92
C ALA A 375 -14.46 27.12 15.66
N VAL A 376 -13.37 26.34 15.71
CA VAL A 376 -12.48 26.10 14.57
C VAL A 376 -13.21 25.33 13.46
N PHE A 377 -13.91 24.25 13.79
CA PHE A 377 -14.70 23.48 12.81
C PHE A 377 -15.73 24.37 12.10
N LYS A 378 -16.47 25.17 12.88
CA LYS A 378 -17.49 26.06 12.32
C LYS A 378 -16.90 27.15 11.42
N ARG A 379 -15.73 27.69 11.79
CA ARG A 379 -15.02 28.69 10.98
C ARG A 379 -14.46 28.12 9.68
N GLU A 380 -13.81 26.94 9.75
CA GLU A 380 -13.05 26.38 8.63
C GLU A 380 -13.89 25.46 7.71
N LEU A 381 -14.91 24.80 8.28
CA LEU A 381 -15.72 23.79 7.57
C LEU A 381 -17.21 24.14 7.50
N GLY A 382 -17.64 25.23 8.14
CA GLY A 382 -19.04 25.65 8.15
C GLY A 382 -19.97 24.80 9.01
N CYS A 383 -19.49 23.74 9.65
CA CYS A 383 -20.26 22.81 10.46
C CYS A 383 -19.55 22.48 11.79
N THR A 384 -20.31 21.95 12.76
CA THR A 384 -19.74 21.43 14.01
C THR A 384 -19.10 20.04 13.81
N PRO A 385 -18.22 19.57 14.69
CA PRO A 385 -17.67 18.21 14.64
C PRO A 385 -18.74 17.12 14.56
N ARG A 386 -19.84 17.32 15.29
CA ARG A 386 -20.97 16.37 15.30
C ARG A 386 -21.73 16.37 13.97
N GLU A 387 -22.07 17.54 13.44
CA GLU A 387 -22.68 17.68 12.10
C GLU A 387 -21.79 17.09 11.01
N TYR A 388 -20.48 17.29 11.11
CA TYR A 388 -19.51 16.67 10.20
C TYR A 388 -19.56 15.14 10.24
N GLN A 389 -19.62 14.56 11.44
CA GLN A 389 -19.73 13.10 11.64
C GLN A 389 -21.08 12.56 11.09
N GLU A 390 -22.18 13.27 11.35
CA GLU A 390 -23.51 12.90 10.83
C GLU A 390 -23.56 12.94 9.29
N GLN A 391 -22.94 13.93 8.66
CA GLN A 391 -22.80 14.02 7.18
C GLN A 391 -22.03 12.83 6.60
N LEU A 392 -20.96 12.40 7.27
CA LEU A 392 -20.18 11.24 6.86
C LEU A 392 -20.99 9.95 6.93
N LEU A 393 -21.76 9.77 8.00
CA LEU A 393 -22.63 8.59 8.17
C LEU A 393 -23.77 8.58 7.13
N GLN A 394 -24.35 9.72 6.79
CA GLN A 394 -25.35 9.84 5.74
C GLN A 394 -24.77 9.61 4.34
N GLY A 395 -23.55 10.09 4.04
CA GLY A 395 -22.84 9.83 2.80
C GLY A 395 -22.43 8.36 2.64
N ALA A 396 -22.08 7.68 3.73
CA ALA A 396 -21.79 6.24 3.74
C ALA A 396 -23.06 5.38 3.55
N ALA A 397 -24.23 5.85 4.03
CA ALA A 397 -25.50 5.18 3.82
C ALA A 397 -26.02 5.30 2.37
N ALA A 398 -25.61 6.36 1.65
CA ALA A 398 -25.94 6.55 0.23
C ALA A 398 -25.08 5.71 -0.73
N ASN A 399 -23.95 5.16 -0.25
CA ASN A 399 -23.08 4.22 -0.99
C ASN A 399 -22.63 3.10 -0.04
N PRO A 400 -23.48 2.10 0.27
CA PRO A 400 -23.11 1.02 1.16
C PRO A 400 -22.06 0.13 0.48
N SER A 401 -20.80 0.24 0.90
CA SER A 401 -19.87 -0.86 0.74
C SER A 401 -20.47 -2.07 1.45
N PRO A 402 -20.51 -3.26 0.85
CA PRO A 402 -21.14 -4.42 1.47
C PRO A 402 -20.41 -4.75 2.79
N SER A 403 -21.09 -4.50 3.92
CA SER A 403 -20.63 -4.96 5.23
C SER A 403 -20.78 -6.48 5.28
N LEU A 404 -19.79 -7.17 5.82
CA LEU A 404 -19.77 -8.63 6.06
C LEU A 404 -20.97 -9.14 6.90
N SER A 405 -21.78 -8.24 7.48
CA SER A 405 -22.96 -8.55 8.27
C SER A 405 -24.25 -8.75 7.46
N SER A 406 -24.24 -8.56 6.15
CA SER A 406 -25.42 -8.68 5.28
C SER A 406 -25.49 -9.97 4.46
N LEU A 407 -24.66 -10.98 4.78
CA LEU A 407 -24.82 -12.31 4.22
C LEU A 407 -26.02 -12.98 4.88
N PRO A 408 -27.01 -13.50 4.13
CA PRO A 408 -28.11 -14.25 4.70
C PRO A 408 -27.58 -15.51 5.39
N LEU A 409 -27.99 -15.71 6.65
CA LEU A 409 -27.72 -16.94 7.37
C LEU A 409 -28.28 -18.11 6.56
N LEU A 410 -27.45 -19.08 6.26
CA LEU A 410 -27.86 -20.35 5.66
C LEU A 410 -28.89 -21.01 6.59
N PRO A 411 -29.99 -21.58 6.07
CA PRO A 411 -30.96 -22.30 6.89
C PRO A 411 -30.28 -23.48 7.56
N SER A 412 -30.46 -23.60 8.89
CA SER A 412 -29.99 -24.72 9.69
C SER A 412 -30.48 -26.04 9.11
N LEU A 413 -29.56 -26.93 8.78
CA LEU A 413 -29.86 -28.32 8.47
C LEU A 413 -30.48 -28.95 9.73
N GLN A 414 -31.77 -29.27 9.68
CA GLN A 414 -32.42 -30.11 10.69
C GLN A 414 -31.85 -31.53 10.56
N GLU A 415 -31.31 -32.05 11.64
CA GLU A 415 -30.91 -33.44 11.76
C GLU A 415 -32.15 -34.33 11.57
N PRO A 416 -32.05 -35.47 10.88
CA PRO A 416 -33.13 -36.44 10.84
C PRO A 416 -33.24 -37.13 12.19
N ILE A 417 -34.41 -37.02 12.82
CA ILE A 417 -34.81 -37.77 14.00
C ILE A 417 -34.83 -39.26 13.61
N HIS A 418 -33.97 -40.05 14.25
CA HIS A 418 -34.12 -41.50 14.27
C HIS A 418 -35.33 -41.83 15.12
N GLY A 419 -36.35 -42.41 14.50
CA GLY A 419 -37.44 -43.12 15.15
C GLY A 419 -37.41 -44.58 14.70
N ASP A 420 -37.34 -45.45 15.70
CA ASP A 420 -37.61 -46.90 15.79
C ASP A 420 -37.17 -47.82 14.63
#